data_8997d462b83871bd89b97ff056fa40a3
#
_entry.id   8997d462b83871bd89b97ff056fa40a3
#
_cell.length_a   1.000
_cell.length_b   1.000
_cell.length_c   1.000
_cell.angle_alpha   90.00
_cell.angle_beta   90.00
_cell.angle_gamma   90.00
#
_symmetry.space_group_name_H-M   'P 1'
#
loop_
_entity.id
_entity.type
_entity.pdbx_description
1 polymer ?
#
loop_
_entity_poly.entity_id
_entity_poly.type
_entity_poly.pdbx_seq_one_letter_code
_entity_poly.pdbx_strand_id
1 'polypeptide(L)'
;MRANNRRDFLKKSVLAGASLFTVPSFLSAIPNSNIELSQVLENTWESKSDTLLNNGLKITGTFLDEISHDIPHQNWGVREWERDFQYMKGMGIDTVILIRSGYRKFITYPSEYLLKKGCYMPSVDLVDMFLNLADKYDMIFYFGLYDSGRYWATGELSWEVEDNKYVIDEVWKRYGKHHKS
;
A
#
# COMPACT_ATOMS: atom_id res chain seq x y z
N MET A 1 -13.87 -28.11 20.48
CA MET A 1 -13.26 -27.53 19.29
C MET A 1 -12.00 -26.73 19.69
N ARG A 2 -10.79 -27.18 19.36
CA ARG A 2 -9.54 -26.47 19.70
C ARG A 2 -9.40 -25.28 18.76
N ALA A 3 -9.29 -24.09 19.33
CA ALA A 3 -8.96 -22.89 18.58
C ALA A 3 -7.57 -23.04 17.94
N ASN A 4 -7.50 -23.10 16.61
CA ASN A 4 -6.23 -23.07 15.89
C ASN A 4 -5.57 -21.70 16.13
N ASN A 5 -4.41 -21.73 16.77
CA ASN A 5 -3.65 -20.54 17.09
C ASN A 5 -3.08 -19.96 15.78
N ARG A 6 -3.14 -18.62 15.59
CA ARG A 6 -2.59 -17.91 14.42
C ARG A 6 -1.15 -18.30 14.09
N ARG A 7 -0.34 -18.62 15.10
CA ARG A 7 1.03 -19.10 14.93
C ARG A 7 1.12 -20.45 14.21
N ASP A 8 0.18 -21.38 14.44
CA ASP A 8 0.17 -22.69 13.79
C ASP A 8 -0.26 -22.61 12.34
N PHE A 9 -1.12 -21.64 12.00
CA PHE A 9 -1.50 -21.35 10.61
C PHE A 9 -0.32 -20.80 9.80
N LEU A 10 0.41 -19.83 10.35
CA LEU A 10 1.59 -19.25 9.69
C LEU A 10 2.71 -20.27 9.49
N LYS A 11 2.99 -21.12 10.49
CA LYS A 11 3.99 -22.21 10.34
C LYS A 11 3.62 -23.19 9.22
N LYS A 12 2.36 -23.56 9.09
CA LYS A 12 1.89 -24.48 8.04
C LYS A 12 1.89 -23.85 6.65
N SER A 13 1.64 -22.55 6.53
CA SER A 13 1.67 -21.83 5.26
C SER A 13 3.09 -21.67 4.71
N VAL A 14 4.10 -21.50 5.57
CA VAL A 14 5.51 -21.41 5.17
C VAL A 14 6.05 -22.77 4.68
N LEU A 15 5.66 -23.88 5.32
CA LEU A 15 6.06 -25.23 4.86
C LEU A 15 5.48 -25.59 3.48
N ALA A 16 4.27 -25.14 3.16
CA ALA A 16 3.63 -25.39 1.87
C ALA A 16 4.27 -24.60 0.71
N GLY A 17 4.87 -23.43 1.01
CA GLY A 17 5.55 -22.59 0.01
C GLY A 17 6.98 -23.04 -0.34
N ALA A 18 7.63 -23.78 0.52
CA ALA A 18 9.04 -24.20 0.36
C ALA A 18 9.25 -25.32 -0.68
N SER A 19 8.19 -25.98 -1.15
CA SER A 19 8.28 -27.12 -2.08
C SER A 19 8.41 -26.74 -3.56
N LEU A 20 8.45 -25.46 -3.94
CA LEU A 20 8.46 -24.99 -5.33
C LEU A 20 9.78 -24.35 -5.79
N PHE A 21 10.79 -24.27 -4.95
CA PHE A 21 12.11 -23.73 -5.35
C PHE A 21 13.10 -24.85 -5.60
N THR A 22 13.53 -25.02 -6.85
CA THR A 22 14.66 -25.85 -7.25
C THR A 22 15.94 -25.33 -6.60
N VAL A 23 16.54 -26.08 -5.72
CA VAL A 23 17.79 -25.75 -5.03
C VAL A 23 18.96 -25.86 -6.00
N PRO A 24 19.84 -24.85 -6.15
CA PRO A 24 21.02 -24.95 -7.00
C PRO A 24 22.02 -26.00 -6.46
N SER A 25 22.74 -26.66 -7.39
CA SER A 25 23.54 -27.88 -7.21
C SER A 25 24.83 -27.75 -6.41
N PHE A 26 24.98 -26.91 -5.40
CA PHE A 26 26.20 -26.85 -4.57
C PHE A 26 26.08 -27.52 -3.18
N LEU A 27 25.13 -28.42 -3.01
CA LEU A 27 24.95 -29.23 -1.79
C LEU A 27 25.89 -30.41 -1.70
N SER A 28 26.91 -30.55 -2.59
CA SER A 28 27.87 -31.69 -2.58
C SER A 28 29.07 -31.55 -1.65
N ALA A 29 29.12 -30.52 -0.79
CA ALA A 29 30.27 -30.24 0.07
C ALA A 29 29.97 -30.18 1.58
N ILE A 30 28.85 -30.75 2.06
CA ILE A 30 28.57 -30.81 3.51
C ILE A 30 29.01 -32.18 4.05
N PRO A 31 30.00 -32.26 4.93
CA PRO A 31 30.36 -33.52 5.58
C PRO A 31 29.21 -33.96 6.49
N ASN A 32 28.94 -35.26 6.50
CA ASN A 32 27.96 -35.97 7.31
C ASN A 32 27.99 -35.54 8.79
N SER A 33 27.27 -34.52 9.17
CA SER A 33 26.87 -34.27 10.54
C SER A 33 25.34 -34.32 10.58
N ASN A 34 24.80 -35.14 11.48
CA ASN A 34 23.37 -35.37 11.71
C ASN A 34 22.64 -34.12 12.24
N ILE A 35 22.88 -32.97 11.65
CA ILE A 35 22.11 -31.74 11.93
C ILE A 35 20.99 -31.74 10.93
N GLU A 36 19.76 -31.99 11.40
CA GLU A 36 18.58 -31.93 10.57
C GLU A 36 18.44 -30.49 9.98
N LEU A 37 18.25 -30.42 8.68
CA LEU A 37 18.09 -29.16 7.94
C LEU A 37 16.98 -28.29 8.55
N SER A 38 15.98 -28.92 9.20
CA SER A 38 14.92 -28.29 9.98
C SER A 38 15.44 -27.45 11.14
N GLN A 39 16.44 -27.95 11.89
CA GLN A 39 17.01 -27.22 13.04
C GLN A 39 17.85 -26.01 12.59
N VAL A 40 18.56 -26.12 11.47
CA VAL A 40 19.32 -24.99 10.92
C VAL A 40 18.40 -23.90 10.42
N LEU A 41 17.29 -24.26 9.78
CA LEU A 41 16.30 -23.30 9.30
C LEU A 41 15.55 -22.66 10.49
N GLU A 42 15.14 -23.43 11.51
CA GLU A 42 14.47 -22.87 12.69
C GLU A 42 15.38 -21.89 13.44
N ASN A 43 16.63 -22.24 13.69
CA ASN A 43 17.58 -21.35 14.37
C ASN A 43 17.88 -20.08 13.57
N THR A 44 17.89 -20.16 12.23
CA THR A 44 18.10 -18.98 11.38
C THR A 44 16.87 -18.07 11.37
N TRP A 45 15.66 -18.62 11.42
CA TRP A 45 14.42 -17.84 11.50
C TRP A 45 14.21 -17.21 12.89
N GLU A 46 14.46 -17.96 13.96
CA GLU A 46 14.36 -17.43 15.31
C GLU A 46 15.36 -16.30 15.54
N SER A 47 16.61 -16.46 15.12
CA SER A 47 17.62 -15.39 15.21
C SER A 47 17.26 -14.13 14.42
N LYS A 48 16.69 -14.27 13.22
CA LYS A 48 16.23 -13.12 12.42
C LYS A 48 14.96 -12.49 13.01
N SER A 49 14.01 -13.30 13.50
CA SER A 49 12.79 -12.78 14.10
C SER A 49 13.07 -12.02 15.40
N ASP A 50 13.99 -12.53 16.23
CA ASP A 50 14.40 -11.86 17.46
C ASP A 50 15.15 -10.55 17.19
N THR A 51 15.97 -10.50 16.15
CA THR A 51 16.66 -9.26 15.73
C THR A 51 15.66 -8.21 15.21
N LEU A 52 14.67 -8.64 14.45
CA LEU A 52 13.60 -7.74 13.96
C LEU A 52 12.68 -7.27 15.10
N LEU A 53 12.36 -8.14 16.05
CA LEU A 53 11.52 -7.80 17.21
C LEU A 53 12.27 -6.89 18.20
N ASN A 54 13.58 -7.10 18.40
CA ASN A 54 14.40 -6.26 19.29
C ASN A 54 14.73 -4.90 18.69
N ASN A 55 14.80 -4.76 17.36
CA ASN A 55 14.98 -3.48 16.68
C ASN A 55 13.66 -2.73 16.44
N GLY A 56 12.53 -3.29 16.86
CA GLY A 56 11.20 -2.67 16.78
C GLY A 56 10.85 -2.22 15.36
N LEU A 57 10.28 -3.08 14.53
CA LEU A 57 9.76 -2.66 13.21
C LEU A 57 8.77 -1.51 13.43
N LYS A 58 9.20 -0.30 13.10
CA LYS A 58 8.35 0.89 13.19
C LYS A 58 7.55 1.02 11.90
N ILE A 59 6.23 0.95 12.00
CA ILE A 59 5.33 1.25 10.89
C ILE A 59 5.16 2.76 10.86
N THR A 60 5.64 3.42 9.80
CA THR A 60 5.57 4.87 9.63
C THR A 60 4.69 5.31 8.46
N GLY A 61 4.11 4.38 7.74
CA GLY A 61 3.22 4.63 6.61
C GLY A 61 1.80 4.13 6.83
N THR A 62 0.83 4.85 6.28
CA THR A 62 -0.58 4.47 6.27
C THR A 62 -1.25 4.76 4.94
N PHE A 63 -2.36 4.07 4.66
CA PHE A 63 -3.20 4.34 3.50
C PHE A 63 -4.36 5.28 3.86
N LEU A 64 -4.70 6.17 2.92
CA LEU A 64 -5.95 6.93 2.92
C LEU A 64 -6.89 6.40 1.85
N ASP A 65 -8.10 6.04 2.25
CA ASP A 65 -9.20 5.74 1.32
C ASP A 65 -10.28 6.81 1.48
N GLU A 66 -10.33 7.75 0.55
CA GLU A 66 -11.22 8.93 0.61
C GLU A 66 -12.42 8.84 -0.31
N ILE A 67 -12.48 7.80 -1.16
CA ILE A 67 -13.52 7.72 -2.21
C ILE A 67 -14.28 6.39 -2.27
N SER A 68 -13.93 5.39 -1.48
CA SER A 68 -14.73 4.16 -1.40
C SER A 68 -16.10 4.44 -0.78
N HIS A 69 -17.14 3.80 -1.32
CA HIS A 69 -18.51 4.14 -0.99
C HIS A 69 -19.00 3.71 0.41
N ASP A 70 -18.26 2.92 1.11
CA ASP A 70 -18.63 2.41 2.45
C ASP A 70 -17.78 3.01 3.59
N ILE A 71 -17.09 4.11 3.33
CA ILE A 71 -16.26 4.76 4.34
C ILE A 71 -17.03 5.84 5.11
N PRO A 72 -16.83 5.99 6.43
CA PRO A 72 -17.58 6.94 7.24
C PRO A 72 -17.19 8.41 7.02
N HIS A 73 -16.08 8.68 6.35
CA HIS A 73 -15.47 10.01 6.19
C HIS A 73 -15.60 10.59 4.77
N GLN A 74 -16.49 10.05 3.94
CA GLN A 74 -16.74 10.56 2.57
C GLN A 74 -17.05 12.07 2.49
N ASN A 75 -17.64 12.63 3.55
CA ASN A 75 -18.05 14.02 3.61
C ASN A 75 -17.12 14.89 4.46
N TRP A 76 -15.91 14.42 4.76
CA TRP A 76 -14.96 15.22 5.50
C TRP A 76 -14.44 16.38 4.66
N GLY A 77 -14.36 17.55 5.30
CA GLY A 77 -13.71 18.73 4.74
C GLY A 77 -12.27 18.87 5.22
N VAL A 78 -11.65 19.98 4.84
CA VAL A 78 -10.26 20.31 5.21
C VAL A 78 -10.00 20.17 6.72
N ARG A 79 -10.96 20.63 7.55
CA ARG A 79 -10.79 20.63 9.00
C ARG A 79 -10.74 19.23 9.61
N GLU A 80 -11.58 18.33 9.11
CA GLU A 80 -11.62 16.94 9.57
C GLU A 80 -10.36 16.18 9.11
N TRP A 81 -9.96 16.33 7.85
CA TRP A 81 -8.74 15.75 7.32
C TRP A 81 -7.48 16.32 8.00
N GLU A 82 -7.43 17.62 8.24
CA GLU A 82 -6.31 18.23 8.96
C GLU A 82 -6.14 17.63 10.36
N ARG A 83 -7.24 17.41 11.08
CA ARG A 83 -7.19 16.76 12.40
C ARG A 83 -6.68 15.31 12.30
N ASP A 84 -7.02 14.59 11.23
CA ASP A 84 -6.54 13.24 11.01
C ASP A 84 -5.04 13.21 10.72
N PHE A 85 -4.54 14.14 9.90
CA PHE A 85 -3.10 14.33 9.67
C PHE A 85 -2.34 14.65 10.96
N GLN A 86 -2.92 15.47 11.84
CA GLN A 86 -2.34 15.75 13.17
C GLN A 86 -2.22 14.48 14.01
N TYR A 87 -3.25 13.64 14.04
CA TYR A 87 -3.21 12.37 14.77
C TYR A 87 -2.19 11.41 14.18
N MET A 88 -2.15 11.25 12.86
CA MET A 88 -1.16 10.44 12.18
C MET A 88 0.26 10.88 12.54
N LYS A 89 0.56 12.18 12.44
CA LYS A 89 1.87 12.73 12.83
C LYS A 89 2.19 12.48 14.30
N GLY A 90 1.22 12.67 15.20
CA GLY A 90 1.36 12.42 16.63
C GLY A 90 1.67 10.97 16.97
N MET A 91 1.19 10.02 16.17
CA MET A 91 1.49 8.59 16.30
C MET A 91 2.83 8.18 15.66
N GLY A 92 3.53 9.11 15.00
CA GLY A 92 4.80 8.85 14.32
C GLY A 92 4.65 8.32 12.90
N ILE A 93 3.48 8.51 12.27
CA ILE A 93 3.29 8.30 10.84
C ILE A 93 3.94 9.48 10.10
N ASP A 94 4.80 9.19 9.15
CA ASP A 94 5.51 10.16 8.30
C ASP A 94 5.19 9.99 6.81
N THR A 95 4.47 8.93 6.46
CA THR A 95 4.15 8.59 5.07
C THR A 95 2.66 8.30 4.91
N VAL A 96 2.05 8.97 3.96
CA VAL A 96 0.63 8.79 3.60
C VAL A 96 0.54 8.30 2.15
N ILE A 97 -0.22 7.26 1.92
CA ILE A 97 -0.44 6.66 0.60
C ILE A 97 -1.91 6.83 0.25
N LEU A 98 -2.21 7.70 -0.71
CA LEU A 98 -3.55 7.77 -1.29
C LEU A 98 -3.83 6.45 -2.02
N ILE A 99 -4.87 5.73 -1.63
CA ILE A 99 -5.11 4.38 -2.14
C ILE A 99 -5.36 4.39 -3.64
N ARG A 100 -6.09 5.42 -4.12
CA ARG A 100 -6.39 5.61 -5.54
C ARG A 100 -6.78 7.05 -5.86
N SER A 101 -6.44 7.53 -7.03
CA SER A 101 -6.84 8.86 -7.53
C SER A 101 -8.27 8.92 -8.05
N GLY A 102 -8.88 7.77 -8.20
CA GLY A 102 -10.27 7.64 -8.64
C GLY A 102 -10.70 6.18 -8.64
N TYR A 103 -12.00 5.96 -8.45
CA TYR A 103 -12.64 4.66 -8.50
C TYR A 103 -13.91 4.72 -9.35
N ARG A 104 -13.94 3.98 -10.45
CA ARG A 104 -15.04 4.00 -11.42
C ARG A 104 -15.28 5.41 -11.94
N LYS A 105 -16.43 6.03 -11.58
CA LYS A 105 -16.78 7.39 -11.99
C LYS A 105 -16.41 8.48 -10.98
N PHE A 106 -15.97 8.10 -9.78
CA PHE A 106 -15.58 9.05 -8.75
C PHE A 106 -14.09 9.32 -8.85
N ILE A 107 -13.67 10.59 -8.84
CA ILE A 107 -12.28 11.02 -8.96
C ILE A 107 -11.95 12.00 -7.84
N THR A 108 -10.70 12.04 -7.42
CA THR A 108 -10.23 12.85 -6.29
C THR A 108 -9.71 14.22 -6.69
N TYR A 109 -9.49 14.44 -7.97
CA TYR A 109 -9.05 15.71 -8.55
C TYR A 109 -9.74 15.95 -9.91
N PRO A 110 -9.81 17.19 -10.40
CA PRO A 110 -10.48 17.53 -11.66
C PRO A 110 -9.63 17.13 -12.88
N SER A 111 -9.55 15.81 -13.15
CA SER A 111 -8.85 15.25 -14.30
C SER A 111 -9.59 15.57 -15.59
N GLU A 112 -8.95 16.28 -16.52
CA GLU A 112 -9.55 16.56 -17.83
C GLU A 112 -9.80 15.29 -18.64
N TYR A 113 -8.87 14.34 -18.54
CA TYR A 113 -8.96 13.06 -19.23
C TYR A 113 -10.14 12.22 -18.72
N LEU A 114 -10.23 12.03 -17.41
CA LEU A 114 -11.28 11.19 -16.80
C LEU A 114 -12.66 11.84 -16.91
N LEU A 115 -12.75 13.17 -16.85
CA LEU A 115 -14.01 13.90 -17.08
C LEU A 115 -14.54 13.68 -18.50
N LYS A 116 -13.66 13.69 -19.53
CA LYS A 116 -14.04 13.34 -20.91
C LYS A 116 -14.51 11.90 -21.05
N LYS A 117 -14.09 11.01 -20.16
CA LYS A 117 -14.55 9.62 -20.07
C LYS A 117 -15.85 9.44 -19.27
N GLY A 118 -16.45 10.53 -18.80
CA GLY A 118 -17.73 10.53 -18.09
C GLY A 118 -17.62 10.29 -16.59
N CYS A 119 -16.42 10.52 -15.99
CA CYS A 119 -16.28 10.62 -14.55
C CYS A 119 -16.94 11.89 -14.02
N TYR A 120 -17.27 11.88 -12.73
CA TYR A 120 -17.91 13.02 -12.07
C TYR A 120 -16.87 14.04 -11.61
N MET A 121 -17.20 15.35 -11.81
CA MET A 121 -16.38 16.42 -11.27
C MET A 121 -16.39 16.33 -9.73
N PRO A 122 -15.20 16.26 -9.07
CA PRO A 122 -15.15 16.28 -7.62
C PRO A 122 -15.57 17.67 -7.10
N SER A 123 -16.24 17.70 -5.96
CA SER A 123 -16.62 18.96 -5.30
C SER A 123 -15.42 19.71 -4.72
N VAL A 124 -14.37 18.99 -4.40
CA VAL A 124 -13.11 19.49 -3.85
C VAL A 124 -11.96 18.75 -4.54
N ASP A 125 -10.88 19.45 -4.81
CA ASP A 125 -9.62 18.83 -5.23
C ASP A 125 -8.95 18.23 -3.99
N LEU A 126 -9.23 16.94 -3.76
CA LEU A 126 -8.70 16.21 -2.59
C LEU A 126 -7.19 16.01 -2.69
N VAL A 127 -6.65 15.87 -3.91
CA VAL A 127 -5.21 15.69 -4.10
C VAL A 127 -4.46 16.97 -3.68
N ASP A 128 -4.91 18.12 -4.14
CA ASP A 128 -4.34 19.41 -3.72
C ASP A 128 -4.41 19.59 -2.20
N MET A 129 -5.56 19.28 -1.63
CA MET A 129 -5.77 19.38 -0.19
C MET A 129 -4.81 18.47 0.60
N PHE A 130 -4.67 17.21 0.21
CA PHE A 130 -3.79 16.27 0.91
C PHE A 130 -2.32 16.60 0.74
N LEU A 131 -1.90 17.08 -0.43
CA LEU A 131 -0.53 17.56 -0.65
C LEU A 131 -0.20 18.76 0.25
N ASN A 132 -1.13 19.73 0.35
CA ASN A 132 -0.95 20.87 1.24
C ASN A 132 -0.88 20.44 2.74
N LEU A 133 -1.68 19.45 3.14
CA LEU A 133 -1.61 18.88 4.48
C LEU A 133 -0.30 18.11 4.71
N ALA A 134 0.14 17.32 3.74
CA ALA A 134 1.41 16.60 3.82
C ALA A 134 2.60 17.56 3.95
N ASP A 135 2.62 18.63 3.15
CA ASP A 135 3.65 19.69 3.26
C ASP A 135 3.60 20.37 4.63
N LYS A 136 2.40 20.69 5.12
CA LYS A 136 2.20 21.34 6.43
C LYS A 136 2.72 20.51 7.60
N TYR A 137 2.52 19.20 7.56
CA TYR A 137 2.88 18.26 8.62
C TYR A 137 4.21 17.54 8.38
N ASP A 138 4.96 17.92 7.37
CA ASP A 138 6.24 17.30 7.02
C ASP A 138 6.10 15.78 6.85
N MET A 139 5.18 15.37 5.96
CA MET A 139 4.87 13.98 5.63
C MET A 139 5.15 13.70 4.17
N ILE A 140 5.56 12.48 3.86
CA ILE A 140 5.70 11.99 2.48
C ILE A 140 4.33 11.58 1.98
N PHE A 141 3.99 11.96 0.74
CA PHE A 141 2.74 11.60 0.10
C PHE A 141 2.97 10.76 -1.14
N TYR A 142 2.39 9.57 -1.18
CA TYR A 142 2.36 8.72 -2.37
C TYR A 142 0.99 8.77 -3.02
N PHE A 143 0.99 8.96 -4.32
CA PHE A 143 -0.22 9.08 -5.10
C PHE A 143 -0.65 7.72 -5.67
N GLY A 144 -1.87 7.27 -5.35
CA GLY A 144 -2.47 6.06 -5.90
C GLY A 144 -3.06 6.26 -7.29
N LEU A 145 -3.00 5.24 -8.10
CA LEU A 145 -3.48 5.28 -9.48
C LEU A 145 -5.01 5.18 -9.57
N TYR A 146 -5.55 5.53 -10.74
CA TYR A 146 -6.97 5.38 -11.06
C TYR A 146 -7.33 3.90 -11.23
N ASP A 147 -8.45 3.49 -10.61
CA ASP A 147 -9.05 2.16 -10.73
C ASP A 147 -10.41 2.28 -11.45
N SER A 148 -10.48 1.84 -12.70
CA SER A 148 -11.72 1.88 -13.48
C SER A 148 -12.77 0.90 -12.97
N GLY A 149 -12.39 -0.06 -12.17
CA GLY A 149 -13.20 -1.17 -11.69
C GLY A 149 -13.46 -2.26 -12.73
N ARG A 150 -12.94 -2.13 -13.96
CA ARG A 150 -13.17 -3.10 -15.05
C ARG A 150 -12.40 -4.39 -14.84
N TYR A 151 -11.18 -4.29 -14.31
CA TYR A 151 -10.34 -5.45 -14.03
C TYR A 151 -11.06 -6.52 -13.19
N TRP A 152 -11.82 -6.09 -12.20
CA TRP A 152 -12.57 -6.99 -11.33
C TRP A 152 -13.64 -7.82 -12.05
N ALA A 153 -14.14 -7.31 -13.18
CA ALA A 153 -15.12 -8.01 -13.99
C ALA A 153 -14.51 -8.84 -15.14
N THR A 154 -13.36 -8.40 -15.67
CA THR A 154 -12.79 -8.95 -16.92
C THR A 154 -11.49 -9.72 -16.72
N GLY A 155 -10.77 -9.46 -15.63
CA GLY A 155 -9.40 -9.94 -15.40
C GLY A 155 -8.34 -9.28 -16.27
N GLU A 156 -8.70 -8.24 -17.04
CA GLU A 156 -7.83 -7.58 -18.00
C GLU A 156 -7.36 -6.22 -17.49
N LEU A 157 -6.03 -5.99 -17.46
CA LEU A 157 -5.39 -4.77 -16.96
C LEU A 157 -5.10 -3.71 -18.04
N SER A 158 -5.34 -3.99 -19.31
CA SER A 158 -4.99 -3.05 -20.40
C SER A 158 -5.65 -1.67 -20.24
N TRP A 159 -6.89 -1.66 -19.78
CA TRP A 159 -7.64 -0.43 -19.52
C TRP A 159 -7.01 0.43 -18.43
N GLU A 160 -6.59 -0.22 -17.35
CA GLU A 160 -5.96 0.47 -16.21
C GLU A 160 -4.60 1.06 -16.62
N VAL A 161 -3.83 0.31 -17.39
CA VAL A 161 -2.52 0.77 -17.89
C VAL A 161 -2.68 1.98 -18.81
N GLU A 162 -3.64 1.93 -19.73
CA GLU A 162 -3.87 3.03 -20.68
C GLU A 162 -4.36 4.29 -19.99
N ASP A 163 -5.37 4.18 -19.13
CA ASP A 163 -5.93 5.32 -18.41
C ASP A 163 -4.89 5.97 -17.48
N ASN A 164 -4.10 5.15 -16.81
CA ASN A 164 -3.12 5.66 -15.85
C ASN A 164 -1.91 6.35 -16.47
N LYS A 165 -1.57 6.11 -17.74
CA LYS A 165 -0.58 6.92 -18.46
C LYS A 165 -1.00 8.41 -18.48
N TYR A 166 -2.27 8.68 -18.79
CA TYR A 166 -2.78 10.05 -18.82
C TYR A 166 -2.93 10.63 -17.42
N VAL A 167 -3.39 9.82 -16.45
CA VAL A 167 -3.52 10.25 -15.05
C VAL A 167 -2.17 10.66 -14.48
N ILE A 168 -1.11 9.87 -14.68
CA ILE A 168 0.24 10.19 -14.23
C ILE A 168 0.73 11.51 -14.82
N ASP A 169 0.55 11.70 -16.12
CA ASP A 169 0.98 12.94 -16.80
C ASP A 169 0.22 14.17 -16.27
N GLU A 170 -1.10 14.07 -16.05
CA GLU A 170 -1.89 15.15 -15.51
C GLU A 170 -1.49 15.48 -14.07
N VAL A 171 -1.33 14.47 -13.22
CA VAL A 171 -0.93 14.63 -11.82
C VAL A 171 0.44 15.28 -11.74
N TRP A 172 1.41 14.80 -12.53
CA TRP A 172 2.73 15.40 -12.57
C TRP A 172 2.71 16.87 -13.01
N LYS A 173 1.95 17.21 -14.06
CA LYS A 173 1.83 18.59 -14.54
C LYS A 173 1.16 19.51 -13.53
N ARG A 174 0.14 19.00 -12.81
CA ARG A 174 -0.65 19.80 -11.87
C ARG A 174 0.01 19.96 -10.51
N TYR A 175 0.58 18.89 -9.99
CA TYR A 175 1.04 18.81 -8.59
C TYR A 175 2.55 18.57 -8.43
N GLY A 176 3.29 18.30 -9.47
CA GLY A 176 4.72 17.99 -9.41
C GLY A 176 5.64 19.09 -8.88
N LYS A 177 5.08 20.24 -8.42
CA LYS A 177 5.80 21.31 -7.74
C LYS A 177 5.83 21.12 -6.21
N HIS A 178 5.05 20.21 -5.66
CA HIS A 178 5.10 19.86 -4.25
C HIS A 178 6.38 19.09 -3.98
N HIS A 179 7.23 19.61 -3.06
CA HIS A 179 8.63 19.18 -2.90
C HIS A 179 8.82 17.79 -2.25
N LYS A 180 7.76 17.18 -1.74
CA LYS A 180 7.83 15.92 -0.99
C LYS A 180 6.91 14.83 -1.53
N SER A 181 6.42 15.03 -2.72
CA SER A 181 5.66 14.02 -3.46
C SER A 181 6.55 13.22 -4.41
#